data_c4c56ef594c2e76f579e77a51df62132
#
_entry.id   c4c56ef594c2e76f579e77a51df62132
#
_cell.length_a   1.000
_cell.length_b   1.000
_cell.length_c   1.000
_cell.angle_alpha   90.00
_cell.angle_beta   90.00
_cell.angle_gamma   90.00
#
_symmetry.space_group_name_H-M   'P 1'
#
loop_
_entity.id
_entity.type
_entity.pdbx_description
1 polymer ?
#
loop_
_entity_poly.entity_id
_entity_poly.type
_entity_poly.pdbx_seq_one_letter_code
_entity_poly.pdbx_strand_id
1 'polypeptide(L)'
;MRARGVTLAARLDALEDAWTTASPWLVGHDGDADVPAAHVPNLAEIPAVVARVRERLGLGADRTVVALAGSTGSGKSSLLNALAGAEVARPGFLRPTTSQPAAACADGSDPTSLLDWLDVRERTHLPAGSPLPDGIVLLDLPDHDSVEVTHRARADRLLERADVMVWVTDPQKYADAALHDDYLRPFASYGGVAVVVLNHADRLDAADVARVLADLRRRVAADGLVGAHVVATSATTGDGVSELRGLLADAARRRAQEAARLVVDVQGAAALLLEASGGDGRAAHAGASADELADALAEAAGASTVVDAVAASTRRQVHLAAGWPVTRWLAGFRADP
;
A
#
# COMPACT_ATOMS: atom_id res chain seq x y z
N MET A 1 -22.88 -3.21 -8.86
CA MET A 1 -22.25 -1.94 -8.49
C MET A 1 -21.87 -2.09 -7.03
N ARG A 2 -20.60 -2.40 -6.72
CA ARG A 2 -20.10 -2.36 -5.34
C ARG A 2 -20.05 -0.89 -4.95
N ALA A 3 -20.69 -0.51 -3.84
CA ALA A 3 -20.54 0.81 -3.26
C ALA A 3 -19.02 1.04 -3.02
N ARG A 4 -18.45 2.08 -3.62
CA ARG A 4 -17.09 2.52 -3.30
C ARG A 4 -17.12 2.91 -1.83
N GLY A 5 -16.54 2.08 -0.96
CA GLY A 5 -16.37 2.43 0.45
C GLY A 5 -15.58 3.73 0.56
N VAL A 6 -15.94 4.56 1.52
CA VAL A 6 -15.21 5.80 1.84
C VAL A 6 -13.75 5.44 2.11
N THR A 7 -12.83 6.08 1.40
CA THR A 7 -11.39 5.81 1.53
C THR A 7 -10.88 6.23 2.91
N LEU A 8 -9.78 5.64 3.37
CA LEU A 8 -9.15 6.06 4.65
C LEU A 8 -8.77 7.54 4.62
N ALA A 9 -8.30 8.07 3.48
CA ALA A 9 -8.01 9.48 3.31
C ALA A 9 -9.25 10.36 3.56
N ALA A 10 -10.38 10.05 2.92
CA ALA A 10 -11.62 10.81 3.12
C ALA A 10 -12.14 10.74 4.57
N ARG A 11 -11.97 9.59 5.24
CA ARG A 11 -12.31 9.46 6.68
C ARG A 11 -11.40 10.31 7.56
N LEU A 12 -10.12 10.38 7.22
CA LEU A 12 -9.15 11.18 7.96
C LEU A 12 -9.44 12.67 7.79
N ASP A 13 -9.75 13.12 6.57
CA ASP A 13 -10.09 14.51 6.28
C ASP A 13 -11.37 14.91 7.05
N ALA A 14 -12.40 14.06 7.05
CA ALA A 14 -13.62 14.30 7.82
C ALA A 14 -13.37 14.35 9.34
N LEU A 15 -12.47 13.50 9.87
CA LEU A 15 -12.08 13.56 11.29
C LEU A 15 -11.34 14.85 11.63
N GLU A 16 -10.44 15.30 10.77
CA GLU A 16 -9.66 16.54 10.95
C GLU A 16 -10.57 17.78 10.91
N ASP A 17 -11.51 17.83 9.97
CA ASP A 17 -12.49 18.88 9.85
C ASP A 17 -13.40 18.92 11.10
N ALA A 18 -13.89 17.76 11.53
CA ALA A 18 -14.70 17.64 12.74
C ALA A 18 -13.93 18.06 13.99
N TRP A 19 -12.67 17.66 14.11
CA TRP A 19 -11.80 18.07 15.22
C TRP A 19 -11.56 19.59 15.21
N THR A 20 -11.25 20.17 14.06
CA THR A 20 -11.00 21.61 13.92
C THR A 20 -12.23 22.42 14.31
N THR A 21 -13.42 21.92 13.98
CA THR A 21 -14.69 22.55 14.34
C THR A 21 -15.02 22.40 15.82
N ALA A 22 -14.79 21.24 16.42
CA ALA A 22 -15.22 20.93 17.78
C ALA A 22 -14.17 21.31 18.85
N SER A 23 -12.89 21.26 18.54
CA SER A 23 -11.80 21.43 19.52
C SER A 23 -11.85 22.76 20.30
N PRO A 24 -12.24 23.93 19.72
CA PRO A 24 -12.36 25.17 20.49
C PRO A 24 -13.37 25.08 21.64
N TRP A 25 -14.35 24.18 21.49
CA TRP A 25 -15.43 24.00 22.46
C TRP A 25 -15.16 22.86 23.45
N LEU A 26 -14.40 21.85 23.02
CA LEU A 26 -14.12 20.64 23.82
C LEU A 26 -12.88 20.76 24.70
N VAL A 27 -11.86 21.51 24.26
CA VAL A 27 -10.57 21.61 24.95
C VAL A 27 -10.44 22.86 25.82
N GLY A 28 -11.48 23.71 25.84
CA GLY A 28 -11.55 24.89 26.68
C GLY A 28 -10.57 26.00 26.26
N HIS A 29 -11.06 27.22 26.00
CA HIS A 29 -10.20 28.41 25.99
C HIS A 29 -9.86 28.73 27.45
N ASP A 30 -8.59 28.92 27.79
CA ASP A 30 -8.16 29.49 29.05
C ASP A 30 -8.78 30.85 29.24
N GLY A 31 -9.96 30.94 29.84
CA GLY A 31 -10.62 32.19 30.11
C GLY A 31 -12.10 32.13 30.39
N ASP A 32 -12.83 31.12 29.99
CA ASP A 32 -14.28 31.01 30.26
C ASP A 32 -14.56 29.89 31.27
N ALA A 33 -14.71 30.32 32.54
CA ALA A 33 -14.88 29.44 33.70
C ALA A 33 -16.25 28.73 33.78
N ASP A 34 -17.16 28.96 32.82
CA ASP A 34 -18.54 28.46 32.90
C ASP A 34 -18.89 27.31 31.93
N VAL A 35 -17.94 26.86 31.08
CA VAL A 35 -18.16 25.72 30.22
C VAL A 35 -17.44 24.50 30.82
N PRO A 36 -18.13 23.47 31.35
CA PRO A 36 -17.47 22.29 31.82
C PRO A 36 -16.80 21.60 30.60
N ALA A 37 -15.47 21.67 30.56
CA ALA A 37 -14.70 20.90 29.58
C ALA A 37 -15.15 19.44 29.68
N ALA A 38 -15.59 18.88 28.56
CA ALA A 38 -15.93 17.48 28.48
C ALA A 38 -14.69 16.65 28.87
N HIS A 39 -14.74 16.04 30.06
CA HIS A 39 -13.60 15.27 30.56
C HIS A 39 -13.61 13.87 29.91
N VAL A 40 -13.43 13.82 28.60
CA VAL A 40 -13.23 12.57 27.87
C VAL A 40 -11.71 12.33 27.82
N PRO A 41 -11.22 11.26 28.44
CA PRO A 41 -9.79 10.92 28.40
C PRO A 41 -9.33 10.79 26.95
N ASN A 42 -8.13 11.25 26.65
CA ASN A 42 -7.45 11.10 25.35
C ASN A 42 -7.94 11.98 24.18
N LEU A 43 -8.85 12.92 24.37
CA LEU A 43 -9.20 13.89 23.32
C LEU A 43 -7.98 14.64 22.77
N ALA A 44 -7.04 15.00 23.62
CA ALA A 44 -5.81 15.70 23.24
C ALA A 44 -4.90 14.84 22.31
N GLU A 45 -5.14 13.54 22.19
CA GLU A 45 -4.38 12.64 21.31
C GLU A 45 -4.88 12.64 19.86
N ILE A 46 -6.10 13.15 19.58
CA ILE A 46 -6.68 13.14 18.23
C ILE A 46 -5.77 13.82 17.20
N PRO A 47 -5.17 15.00 17.42
CA PRO A 47 -4.23 15.58 16.47
C PRO A 47 -3.00 14.71 16.18
N ALA A 48 -2.50 14.01 17.20
CA ALA A 48 -1.38 13.10 17.03
C ALA A 48 -1.76 11.85 16.21
N VAL A 49 -2.99 11.34 16.37
CA VAL A 49 -3.54 10.27 15.54
C VAL A 49 -3.67 10.75 14.09
N VAL A 50 -4.25 11.92 13.87
CA VAL A 50 -4.42 12.51 12.53
C VAL A 50 -3.05 12.68 11.85
N ALA A 51 -2.08 13.29 12.53
CA ALA A 51 -0.74 13.51 11.98
C ALA A 51 -0.06 12.19 11.60
N ARG A 52 -0.09 11.18 12.47
CA ARG A 52 0.49 9.86 12.24
C ARG A 52 -0.17 9.14 11.06
N VAL A 53 -1.51 9.17 10.98
CA VAL A 53 -2.24 8.54 9.88
C VAL A 53 -1.98 9.26 8.56
N ARG A 54 -1.94 10.60 8.56
CA ARG A 54 -1.64 11.41 7.38
C ARG A 54 -0.23 11.14 6.84
N GLU A 55 0.76 11.05 7.72
CA GLU A 55 2.12 10.67 7.34
C GLU A 55 2.13 9.30 6.64
N ARG A 56 1.45 8.31 7.22
CA ARG A 56 1.36 6.95 6.66
C ARG A 56 0.59 6.89 5.34
N LEU A 57 -0.47 7.69 5.19
CA LEU A 57 -1.21 7.81 3.93
C LEU A 57 -0.36 8.44 2.82
N GLY A 58 0.44 9.44 3.13
CA GLY A 58 1.40 10.03 2.20
C GLY A 58 2.42 9.03 1.64
N LEU A 59 2.62 7.91 2.35
CA LEU A 59 3.46 6.79 1.92
C LEU A 59 2.69 5.70 1.15
N GLY A 60 1.44 5.94 0.71
CA GLY A 60 0.64 4.98 -0.05
C GLY A 60 0.15 3.80 0.78
N ALA A 61 -0.55 4.06 1.89
CA ALA A 61 -0.95 3.06 2.90
C ALA A 61 -1.82 1.90 2.37
N ASP A 62 -2.49 2.07 1.24
CA ASP A 62 -3.40 1.08 0.64
C ASP A 62 -2.72 0.13 -0.36
N ARG A 63 -1.43 0.37 -0.66
CA ARG A 63 -0.69 -0.42 -1.64
C ARG A 63 0.73 -0.72 -1.19
N THR A 64 1.27 -1.81 -1.73
CA THR A 64 2.66 -2.21 -1.52
C THR A 64 3.46 -1.89 -2.78
N VAL A 65 4.37 -0.94 -2.66
CA VAL A 65 5.29 -0.57 -3.72
C VAL A 65 6.50 -1.49 -3.68
N VAL A 66 6.66 -2.29 -4.72
CA VAL A 66 7.80 -3.21 -4.88
C VAL A 66 8.68 -2.68 -6.02
N ALA A 67 9.89 -2.26 -5.71
CA ALA A 67 10.83 -1.77 -6.71
C ALA A 67 11.89 -2.81 -7.05
N LEU A 68 12.06 -3.09 -8.35
CA LEU A 68 13.11 -3.95 -8.87
C LEU A 68 14.30 -3.09 -9.27
N ALA A 69 15.46 -3.35 -8.68
CA ALA A 69 16.72 -2.71 -8.99
C ALA A 69 17.79 -3.76 -9.32
N GLY A 70 18.81 -3.37 -10.05
CA GLY A 70 19.89 -4.27 -10.40
C GLY A 70 20.66 -3.76 -11.62
N SER A 71 21.81 -4.37 -11.92
CA SER A 71 22.67 -4.00 -13.03
C SER A 71 22.07 -4.37 -14.38
N THR A 72 22.54 -3.70 -15.43
CA THR A 72 22.23 -4.06 -16.82
C THR A 72 22.51 -5.53 -17.08
N GLY A 73 21.53 -6.23 -17.66
CA GLY A 73 21.67 -7.65 -18.02
C GLY A 73 21.43 -8.63 -16.86
N SER A 74 21.11 -8.19 -15.64
CA SER A 74 20.72 -9.08 -14.54
C SER A 74 19.34 -9.74 -14.73
N GLY A 75 18.58 -9.30 -15.74
CA GLY A 75 17.30 -9.87 -16.09
C GLY A 75 16.10 -9.27 -15.32
N LYS A 76 16.22 -8.03 -14.81
CA LYS A 76 15.13 -7.33 -14.09
C LYS A 76 13.81 -7.32 -14.86
N SER A 77 13.81 -6.83 -16.10
CA SER A 77 12.60 -6.72 -16.93
C SER A 77 12.00 -8.10 -17.24
N SER A 78 12.84 -9.11 -17.46
CA SER A 78 12.37 -10.50 -17.64
C SER A 78 11.76 -11.04 -16.36
N LEU A 79 12.36 -10.75 -15.19
CA LEU A 79 11.84 -11.18 -13.90
C LEU A 79 10.52 -10.43 -13.56
N LEU A 80 10.43 -9.15 -13.88
CA LEU A 80 9.20 -8.38 -13.74
C LEU A 80 8.07 -9.01 -14.57
N ASN A 81 8.33 -9.34 -15.85
CA ASN A 81 7.36 -10.02 -16.70
C ASN A 81 6.95 -11.39 -16.14
N ALA A 82 7.92 -12.15 -15.64
CA ALA A 82 7.65 -13.44 -15.00
C ALA A 82 6.80 -13.29 -13.73
N LEU A 83 7.05 -12.26 -12.90
CA LEU A 83 6.24 -11.95 -11.73
C LEU A 83 4.83 -11.51 -12.10
N ALA A 84 4.70 -10.65 -13.09
CA ALA A 84 3.43 -10.13 -13.59
C ALA A 84 2.61 -11.18 -14.35
N GLY A 85 3.25 -12.21 -14.91
CA GLY A 85 2.62 -13.19 -15.79
C GLY A 85 2.17 -12.58 -17.13
N ALA A 86 2.74 -11.43 -17.51
CA ALA A 86 2.44 -10.68 -18.73
C ALA A 86 3.68 -9.93 -19.21
N GLU A 87 3.72 -9.58 -20.48
CA GLU A 87 4.78 -8.72 -21.03
C GLU A 87 4.50 -7.26 -20.68
N VAL A 88 5.13 -6.77 -19.60
CA VAL A 88 5.02 -5.41 -19.07
C VAL A 88 6.20 -4.57 -19.56
N ALA A 89 7.40 -5.10 -19.40
CA ALA A 89 8.63 -4.46 -19.81
C ALA A 89 9.22 -5.21 -21.01
N ARG A 90 9.71 -4.47 -22.00
CA ARG A 90 10.36 -5.10 -23.17
C ARG A 90 11.79 -5.48 -22.82
N PRO A 91 12.12 -6.80 -22.77
CA PRO A 91 13.49 -7.22 -22.60
C PRO A 91 14.28 -6.79 -23.83
N GLY A 92 15.34 -6.02 -23.67
CA GLY A 92 16.15 -5.54 -24.77
C GLY A 92 17.62 -5.94 -24.64
N PHE A 93 18.26 -6.36 -25.76
CA PHE A 93 19.69 -6.61 -25.85
C PHE A 93 20.49 -5.35 -26.23
N LEU A 94 19.83 -4.27 -26.68
CA LEU A 94 20.47 -3.01 -27.08
C LEU A 94 20.41 -2.01 -25.90
N ARG A 95 21.56 -1.48 -25.50
CA ARG A 95 21.73 -0.53 -24.39
C ARG A 95 21.36 0.91 -24.78
N PRO A 96 20.74 1.71 -23.87
CA PRO A 96 20.11 1.39 -22.59
C PRO A 96 18.68 0.90 -22.79
N THR A 97 18.26 -0.18 -22.09
CA THR A 97 16.97 -0.84 -22.30
C THR A 97 15.82 -0.17 -21.55
N THR A 98 16.09 0.46 -20.41
CA THR A 98 15.06 1.12 -19.60
C THR A 98 15.57 2.50 -19.18
N SER A 99 15.14 3.55 -19.90
CA SER A 99 15.52 4.94 -19.60
C SER A 99 14.53 5.59 -18.60
N GLN A 100 13.33 5.06 -18.45
CA GLN A 100 12.30 5.55 -17.54
C GLN A 100 11.73 4.40 -16.71
N PRO A 101 11.33 4.67 -15.45
CA PRO A 101 10.70 3.65 -14.62
C PRO A 101 9.34 3.27 -15.20
N ALA A 102 9.05 1.96 -15.21
CA ALA A 102 7.78 1.40 -15.63
C ALA A 102 7.08 0.74 -14.45
N ALA A 103 5.75 0.80 -14.42
CA ALA A 103 4.93 0.19 -13.39
C ALA A 103 4.00 -0.88 -13.94
N ALA A 104 3.86 -1.98 -13.20
CA ALA A 104 2.81 -2.96 -13.40
C ALA A 104 1.93 -3.04 -12.14
N CYS A 105 0.62 -2.95 -12.35
CA CYS A 105 -0.37 -2.93 -11.29
C CYS A 105 -1.31 -4.11 -11.44
N ALA A 106 -1.41 -4.94 -10.39
CA ALA A 106 -2.45 -5.94 -10.29
C ALA A 106 -3.73 -5.27 -9.76
N ASP A 107 -4.86 -5.78 -10.17
CA ASP A 107 -6.21 -5.34 -9.78
C ASP A 107 -6.79 -4.16 -10.57
N GLY A 108 -8.13 -4.03 -10.48
CA GLY A 108 -8.88 -2.98 -11.16
C GLY A 108 -8.92 -1.64 -10.42
N SER A 109 -8.10 -1.42 -9.40
CA SER A 109 -8.01 -0.14 -8.71
C SER A 109 -6.95 0.74 -9.38
N ASP A 110 -7.27 2.02 -9.54
CA ASP A 110 -6.42 2.97 -10.24
C ASP A 110 -5.34 3.54 -9.29
N PRO A 111 -4.04 3.17 -9.46
CA PRO A 111 -2.94 3.72 -8.67
C PRO A 111 -2.43 5.07 -9.21
N THR A 112 -3.22 5.78 -10.02
CA THR A 112 -2.80 6.99 -10.75
C THR A 112 -2.18 8.00 -9.81
N SER A 113 -2.81 8.32 -8.68
CA SER A 113 -2.29 9.31 -7.72
C SER A 113 -0.93 8.90 -7.13
N LEU A 114 -0.76 7.61 -6.81
CA LEU A 114 0.51 7.07 -6.31
C LEU A 114 1.60 7.14 -7.38
N LEU A 115 1.28 6.72 -8.61
CA LEU A 115 2.25 6.72 -9.72
C LEU A 115 2.58 8.12 -10.22
N ASP A 116 1.64 9.07 -10.14
CA ASP A 116 1.90 10.49 -10.41
C ASP A 116 2.86 11.06 -9.37
N TRP A 117 2.62 10.76 -8.10
CA TRP A 117 3.51 11.17 -7.01
C TRP A 117 4.91 10.56 -7.11
N LEU A 118 5.03 9.30 -7.62
CA LEU A 118 6.30 8.64 -7.93
C LEU A 118 6.92 9.10 -9.25
N ASP A 119 6.24 9.95 -10.04
CA ASP A 119 6.62 10.39 -11.40
C ASP A 119 6.86 9.21 -12.35
N VAL A 120 6.03 8.15 -12.25
CA VAL A 120 6.07 6.98 -13.13
C VAL A 120 5.03 7.14 -14.23
N ARG A 121 5.49 7.27 -15.48
CA ARG A 121 4.63 7.53 -16.65
C ARG A 121 4.24 6.26 -17.40
N GLU A 122 5.16 5.31 -17.49
CA GLU A 122 4.87 4.01 -18.14
C GLU A 122 4.11 3.10 -17.16
N ARG A 123 2.84 2.83 -17.46
CA ARG A 123 1.91 2.12 -16.57
C ARG A 123 1.20 1.02 -17.31
N THR A 124 1.27 -0.19 -16.78
CA THR A 124 0.56 -1.36 -17.32
C THR A 124 -0.39 -1.90 -16.27
N HIS A 125 -1.68 -1.92 -16.60
CA HIS A 125 -2.68 -2.60 -15.79
C HIS A 125 -2.73 -4.07 -16.20
N LEU A 126 -2.49 -4.94 -15.23
CA LEU A 126 -2.52 -6.38 -15.47
C LEU A 126 -3.98 -6.87 -15.56
N PRO A 127 -4.23 -7.91 -16.37
CA PRO A 127 -5.56 -8.49 -16.47
C PRO A 127 -5.97 -9.16 -15.16
N ALA A 128 -7.28 -9.25 -14.93
CA ALA A 128 -7.83 -10.02 -13.82
C ALA A 128 -7.33 -11.47 -13.86
N GLY A 129 -6.89 -11.99 -12.72
CA GLY A 129 -6.29 -13.31 -12.63
C GLY A 129 -4.79 -13.36 -12.92
N SER A 130 -4.13 -12.22 -13.05
CA SER A 130 -2.67 -12.14 -13.02
C SER A 130 -2.13 -12.85 -11.77
N PRO A 131 -0.97 -13.54 -11.87
CA PRO A 131 -0.36 -14.21 -10.73
C PRO A 131 0.25 -13.25 -9.71
N LEU A 132 0.29 -11.94 -10.00
CA LEU A 132 0.73 -10.92 -9.08
C LEU A 132 -0.34 -10.70 -8.01
N PRO A 133 -0.01 -10.75 -6.70
CA PRO A 133 -0.98 -10.49 -5.64
C PRO A 133 -1.63 -9.10 -5.73
N ASP A 134 -2.91 -9.02 -5.37
CA ASP A 134 -3.65 -7.74 -5.33
C ASP A 134 -2.97 -6.75 -4.37
N GLY A 135 -3.09 -5.46 -4.68
CA GLY A 135 -2.50 -4.38 -3.90
C GLY A 135 -1.00 -4.17 -4.11
N ILE A 136 -0.36 -4.94 -4.99
CA ILE A 136 1.05 -4.73 -5.36
C ILE A 136 1.16 -3.82 -6.58
N VAL A 137 2.08 -2.87 -6.49
CA VAL A 137 2.60 -2.08 -7.60
C VAL A 137 4.06 -2.47 -7.80
N LEU A 138 4.37 -3.14 -8.92
CA LEU A 138 5.76 -3.44 -9.31
C LEU A 138 6.33 -2.27 -10.09
N LEU A 139 7.53 -1.83 -9.71
CA LEU A 139 8.29 -0.80 -10.41
C LEU A 139 9.57 -1.41 -10.99
N ASP A 140 9.78 -1.27 -12.31
CA ASP A 140 11.08 -1.54 -12.95
C ASP A 140 11.90 -0.25 -12.91
N LEU A 141 12.96 -0.25 -12.12
CA LEU A 141 13.86 0.90 -12.02
C LEU A 141 14.91 0.86 -13.14
N PRO A 142 15.34 2.04 -13.65
CA PRO A 142 16.48 2.11 -14.54
C PRO A 142 17.71 1.43 -13.95
N ASP A 143 18.58 0.94 -14.84
CA ASP A 143 19.82 0.28 -14.42
C ASP A 143 20.69 1.21 -13.57
N HIS A 144 21.15 0.71 -12.43
CA HIS A 144 21.95 1.50 -11.49
C HIS A 144 23.39 1.80 -12.00
N ASP A 145 23.88 1.05 -12.98
CA ASP A 145 25.13 1.28 -13.68
C ASP A 145 25.00 2.30 -14.83
N SER A 146 23.83 2.96 -14.97
CA SER A 146 23.62 4.05 -15.94
C SER A 146 24.42 5.31 -15.55
N VAL A 147 25.14 5.88 -16.51
CA VAL A 147 26.08 7.01 -16.33
C VAL A 147 25.37 8.35 -16.12
N GLU A 148 24.05 8.43 -16.30
CA GLU A 148 23.31 9.70 -16.20
C GLU A 148 22.91 10.03 -14.75
N VAL A 149 23.45 11.14 -14.23
CA VAL A 149 23.23 11.65 -12.86
C VAL A 149 21.75 11.90 -12.55
N THR A 150 20.95 12.30 -13.54
CA THR A 150 19.51 12.55 -13.41
C THR A 150 18.72 11.28 -13.16
N HIS A 151 19.14 10.16 -13.74
CA HIS A 151 18.51 8.85 -13.52
C HIS A 151 18.81 8.32 -12.12
N ARG A 152 20.00 8.55 -11.59
CA ARG A 152 20.40 8.14 -10.24
C ARG A 152 19.57 8.84 -9.16
N ALA A 153 19.46 10.17 -9.22
CA ALA A 153 18.65 10.94 -8.26
C ALA A 153 17.15 10.58 -8.27
N ARG A 154 16.65 10.08 -9.41
CA ARG A 154 15.27 9.60 -9.53
C ARG A 154 15.12 8.20 -8.96
N ALA A 155 16.07 7.31 -9.24
CA ALA A 155 16.12 5.98 -8.66
C ALA A 155 16.21 6.06 -7.12
N ASP A 156 17.08 6.92 -6.58
CA ASP A 156 17.25 7.13 -5.13
C ASP A 156 15.93 7.54 -4.47
N ARG A 157 15.17 8.47 -5.07
CA ARG A 157 13.85 8.87 -4.55
C ARG A 157 12.81 7.74 -4.56
N LEU A 158 12.87 6.85 -5.56
CA LEU A 158 11.98 5.68 -5.64
C LEU A 158 12.41 4.60 -4.64
N LEU A 159 13.72 4.46 -4.40
CA LEU A 159 14.27 3.57 -3.38
C LEU A 159 13.81 3.93 -1.97
N GLU A 160 13.80 5.24 -1.62
CA GLU A 160 13.33 5.74 -0.33
C GLU A 160 11.83 5.49 -0.09
N ARG A 161 11.07 5.23 -1.14
CA ARG A 161 9.60 5.16 -1.12
C ARG A 161 9.05 3.76 -1.38
N ALA A 162 9.91 2.82 -1.76
CA ALA A 162 9.54 1.43 -1.95
C ALA A 162 9.36 0.73 -0.60
N ASP A 163 8.24 0.02 -0.44
CA ASP A 163 7.98 -0.82 0.74
C ASP A 163 8.85 -2.08 0.71
N VAL A 164 9.13 -2.58 -0.49
CA VAL A 164 9.98 -3.76 -0.74
C VAL A 164 10.95 -3.45 -1.86
N MET A 165 12.24 -3.64 -1.57
CA MET A 165 13.29 -3.59 -2.59
C MET A 165 13.69 -4.98 -3.03
N VAL A 166 13.61 -5.24 -4.33
CA VAL A 166 14.05 -6.48 -4.96
C VAL A 166 15.33 -6.19 -5.75
N TRP A 167 16.46 -6.56 -5.17
CA TRP A 167 17.78 -6.40 -5.78
C TRP A 167 18.09 -7.59 -6.66
N VAL A 168 18.07 -7.41 -7.99
CA VAL A 168 18.29 -8.47 -8.97
C VAL A 168 19.74 -8.48 -9.41
N THR A 169 20.41 -9.58 -9.13
CA THR A 169 21.79 -9.85 -9.56
C THR A 169 21.87 -11.16 -10.33
N ASP A 170 23.02 -11.48 -10.86
CA ASP A 170 23.30 -12.71 -11.60
C ASP A 170 24.60 -13.39 -11.11
N PRO A 171 24.88 -14.64 -11.51
CA PRO A 171 26.05 -15.37 -11.04
C PRO A 171 27.41 -14.73 -11.38
N GLN A 172 27.46 -13.77 -12.30
CA GLN A 172 28.71 -13.10 -12.64
C GLN A 172 28.91 -11.81 -11.83
N LYS A 173 27.82 -11.18 -11.39
CA LYS A 173 27.81 -9.85 -10.76
C LYS A 173 27.40 -9.82 -9.30
N TYR A 174 26.98 -10.97 -8.71
CA TYR A 174 26.49 -11.02 -7.33
C TYR A 174 27.51 -10.53 -6.28
N ALA A 175 28.79 -10.58 -6.61
CA ALA A 175 29.89 -10.15 -5.75
C ALA A 175 30.48 -8.78 -6.17
N ASP A 176 29.83 -8.05 -7.07
CA ASP A 176 30.29 -6.77 -7.56
C ASP A 176 30.27 -5.72 -6.43
N ALA A 177 31.40 -5.03 -6.24
CA ALA A 177 31.54 -3.99 -5.23
C ALA A 177 30.48 -2.89 -5.38
N ALA A 178 30.14 -2.48 -6.61
CA ALA A 178 29.14 -1.46 -6.86
C ALA A 178 27.76 -1.85 -6.28
N LEU A 179 27.35 -3.14 -6.39
CA LEU A 179 26.10 -3.61 -5.80
C LEU A 179 26.12 -3.45 -4.27
N HIS A 180 27.22 -3.84 -3.62
CA HIS A 180 27.34 -3.89 -2.17
C HIS A 180 27.57 -2.48 -1.58
N ASP A 181 28.54 -1.74 -2.11
CA ASP A 181 28.99 -0.48 -1.52
C ASP A 181 28.08 0.70 -1.86
N ASP A 182 27.56 0.75 -3.09
CA ASP A 182 26.77 1.88 -3.57
C ASP A 182 25.28 1.73 -3.31
N TYR A 183 24.77 0.48 -3.09
CA TYR A 183 23.34 0.21 -3.02
C TYR A 183 22.92 -0.56 -1.76
N LEU A 184 23.44 -1.77 -1.50
CA LEU A 184 22.95 -2.60 -0.39
C LEU A 184 23.28 -2.00 0.98
N ARG A 185 24.51 -1.52 1.18
CA ARG A 185 24.90 -0.88 2.46
C ARG A 185 24.16 0.40 2.76
N PRO A 186 24.04 1.36 1.82
CA PRO A 186 23.20 2.54 2.05
C PRO A 186 21.74 2.16 2.34
N PHE A 187 21.18 1.18 1.60
CA PHE A 187 19.80 0.76 1.81
C PHE A 187 19.56 0.14 3.20
N ALA A 188 20.55 -0.51 3.80
CA ALA A 188 20.44 -1.07 5.14
C ALA A 188 20.04 -0.03 6.21
N SER A 189 20.35 1.25 6.00
CA SER A 189 19.97 2.34 6.92
C SER A 189 18.51 2.79 6.81
N TYR A 190 17.80 2.45 5.72
CA TYR A 190 16.41 2.88 5.50
C TYR A 190 15.37 1.98 6.17
N GLY A 191 15.75 0.79 6.66
CA GLY A 191 14.86 -0.12 7.40
C GLY A 191 13.75 -0.76 6.56
N GLY A 192 13.80 -0.66 5.24
CA GLY A 192 12.86 -1.29 4.31
C GLY A 192 13.07 -2.81 4.20
N VAL A 193 12.07 -3.50 3.66
CA VAL A 193 12.18 -4.95 3.38
C VAL A 193 13.05 -5.15 2.15
N ALA A 194 14.16 -5.87 2.31
CA ALA A 194 15.07 -6.23 1.21
C ALA A 194 14.87 -7.69 0.79
N VAL A 195 14.77 -7.91 -0.51
CA VAL A 195 14.86 -9.22 -1.15
C VAL A 195 16.00 -9.18 -2.15
N VAL A 196 16.98 -10.06 -2.03
CA VAL A 196 18.09 -10.17 -2.99
C VAL A 196 17.87 -11.40 -3.85
N VAL A 197 17.82 -11.22 -5.15
CA VAL A 197 17.50 -12.25 -6.12
C VAL A 197 18.74 -12.60 -6.94
N LEU A 198 19.18 -13.84 -6.85
CA LEU A 198 20.14 -14.44 -7.77
C LEU A 198 19.37 -14.96 -8.99
N ASN A 199 19.23 -14.13 -10.01
CA ASN A 199 18.57 -14.54 -11.26
C ASN A 199 19.53 -15.31 -12.16
N HIS A 200 19.02 -15.88 -13.26
CA HIS A 200 19.78 -16.75 -14.15
C HIS A 200 20.35 -18.01 -13.46
N ALA A 201 19.67 -18.51 -12.44
CA ALA A 201 20.07 -19.72 -11.74
C ALA A 201 20.09 -20.96 -12.63
N ASP A 202 19.32 -20.96 -13.73
CA ASP A 202 19.31 -21.98 -14.78
C ASP A 202 20.67 -22.19 -15.50
N ARG A 203 21.58 -21.20 -15.36
CA ARG A 203 22.94 -21.27 -15.93
C ARG A 203 23.95 -22.02 -15.06
N LEU A 204 23.54 -22.42 -13.87
CA LEU A 204 24.35 -23.09 -12.87
C LEU A 204 23.76 -24.47 -12.56
N ASP A 205 24.60 -25.41 -12.14
CA ASP A 205 24.09 -26.62 -11.52
C ASP A 205 23.61 -26.40 -10.09
N ALA A 206 22.86 -27.34 -9.52
CA ALA A 206 22.27 -27.22 -8.20
C ALA A 206 23.29 -27.00 -7.07
N ALA A 207 24.49 -27.59 -7.18
CA ALA A 207 25.54 -27.42 -6.18
C ALA A 207 26.16 -26.03 -6.24
N ASP A 208 26.32 -25.50 -7.45
CA ASP A 208 26.80 -24.12 -7.67
C ASP A 208 25.79 -23.09 -7.23
N VAL A 209 24.50 -23.27 -7.52
CA VAL A 209 23.43 -22.41 -7.00
C VAL A 209 23.49 -22.36 -5.48
N ALA A 210 23.58 -23.53 -4.81
CA ALA A 210 23.63 -23.55 -3.34
C ALA A 210 24.85 -22.81 -2.78
N ARG A 211 26.03 -22.98 -3.42
CA ARG A 211 27.28 -22.31 -3.02
C ARG A 211 27.20 -20.80 -3.21
N VAL A 212 26.73 -20.33 -4.36
CA VAL A 212 26.57 -18.90 -4.66
C VAL A 212 25.55 -18.25 -3.73
N LEU A 213 24.41 -18.90 -3.48
CA LEU A 213 23.42 -18.40 -2.52
C LEU A 213 23.99 -18.29 -1.10
N ALA A 214 24.78 -19.28 -0.65
CA ALA A 214 25.40 -19.21 0.67
C ALA A 214 26.40 -18.07 0.78
N ASP A 215 27.20 -17.81 -0.27
CA ASP A 215 28.12 -16.68 -0.31
C ASP A 215 27.37 -15.33 -0.36
N LEU A 216 26.35 -15.23 -1.22
CA LEU A 216 25.52 -14.02 -1.34
C LEU A 216 24.84 -13.68 -0.02
N ARG A 217 24.25 -14.66 0.69
CA ARG A 217 23.65 -14.45 2.02
C ARG A 217 24.64 -13.89 3.02
N ARG A 218 25.86 -14.42 3.02
CA ARG A 218 26.92 -13.93 3.91
C ARG A 218 27.31 -12.49 3.61
N ARG A 219 27.44 -12.12 2.32
CA ARG A 219 27.76 -10.76 1.87
C ARG A 219 26.65 -9.78 2.23
N VAL A 220 25.39 -10.11 1.90
CA VAL A 220 24.22 -9.30 2.21
C VAL A 220 24.09 -9.05 3.71
N ALA A 221 24.36 -10.06 4.55
CA ALA A 221 24.39 -9.90 6.00
C ALA A 221 25.55 -8.99 6.45
N ALA A 222 26.74 -9.08 5.81
CA ALA A 222 27.87 -8.19 6.09
C ALA A 222 27.62 -6.74 5.69
N ASP A 223 26.74 -6.50 4.69
CA ASP A 223 26.29 -5.15 4.29
C ASP A 223 25.25 -4.56 5.25
N GLY A 224 24.86 -5.26 6.32
CA GLY A 224 23.92 -4.81 7.32
C GLY A 224 22.47 -5.29 7.10
N LEU A 225 22.19 -6.04 6.03
CA LEU A 225 20.87 -6.56 5.69
C LEU A 225 20.64 -7.97 6.26
N VAL A 226 20.79 -8.15 7.56
CA VAL A 226 20.74 -9.46 8.27
C VAL A 226 19.37 -10.16 8.07
N GLY A 227 18.29 -9.42 7.92
CA GLY A 227 16.93 -9.95 7.72
C GLY A 227 16.50 -10.09 6.26
N ALA A 228 17.38 -9.81 5.30
CA ALA A 228 17.03 -9.87 3.88
C ALA A 228 16.79 -11.31 3.41
N HIS A 229 15.74 -11.49 2.60
CA HIS A 229 15.51 -12.75 1.91
C HIS A 229 16.43 -12.86 0.69
N VAL A 230 17.12 -14.01 0.56
CA VAL A 230 17.99 -14.27 -0.59
C VAL A 230 17.49 -15.51 -1.31
N VAL A 231 17.00 -15.33 -2.55
CA VAL A 231 16.36 -16.38 -3.36
C VAL A 231 17.04 -16.53 -4.71
N ALA A 232 17.06 -17.76 -5.25
CA ALA A 232 17.48 -18.01 -6.61
C ALA A 232 16.27 -18.04 -7.53
N THR A 233 16.38 -17.44 -8.71
CA THR A 233 15.31 -17.46 -9.71
C THR A 233 15.87 -17.69 -11.11
N SER A 234 15.02 -18.19 -11.99
CA SER A 234 15.19 -18.10 -13.42
C SER A 234 13.92 -17.52 -14.05
N ALA A 235 14.01 -16.30 -14.55
CA ALA A 235 12.91 -15.68 -15.28
C ALA A 235 12.56 -16.46 -16.57
N THR A 236 13.48 -17.29 -17.08
CA THR A 236 13.31 -18.08 -18.31
C THR A 236 12.56 -19.38 -18.04
N THR A 237 12.94 -20.13 -16.99
CA THR A 237 12.31 -21.40 -16.64
C THR A 237 11.12 -21.25 -15.69
N GLY A 238 11.03 -20.13 -14.98
CA GLY A 238 10.04 -19.89 -13.94
C GLY A 238 10.45 -20.40 -12.56
N ASP A 239 11.62 -21.05 -12.44
CA ASP A 239 12.11 -21.55 -11.17
C ASP A 239 12.30 -20.43 -10.16
N GLY A 240 11.89 -20.63 -8.90
CA GLY A 240 11.99 -19.66 -7.81
C GLY A 240 11.06 -18.44 -7.92
N VAL A 241 10.40 -18.20 -9.06
CA VAL A 241 9.48 -17.05 -9.24
C VAL A 241 8.26 -17.18 -8.33
N SER A 242 7.77 -18.37 -8.12
CA SER A 242 6.66 -18.66 -7.20
C SER A 242 7.02 -18.34 -5.73
N GLU A 243 8.25 -18.70 -5.30
CA GLU A 243 8.78 -18.35 -3.98
C GLU A 243 8.86 -16.83 -3.80
N LEU A 244 9.41 -16.14 -4.80
CA LEU A 244 9.50 -14.67 -4.77
C LEU A 244 8.12 -14.04 -4.69
N ARG A 245 7.13 -14.50 -5.48
CA ARG A 245 5.73 -14.04 -5.37
C ARG A 245 5.16 -14.24 -3.97
N GLY A 246 5.47 -15.36 -3.32
CA GLY A 246 5.08 -15.65 -1.94
C GLY A 246 5.61 -14.59 -0.96
N LEU A 247 6.89 -14.24 -1.07
CA LEU A 247 7.50 -13.19 -0.25
C LEU A 247 6.84 -11.81 -0.47
N LEU A 248 6.54 -11.48 -1.72
CA LEU A 248 5.86 -10.22 -2.05
C LEU A 248 4.41 -10.21 -1.52
N ALA A 249 3.70 -11.34 -1.61
CA ALA A 249 2.36 -11.50 -1.04
C ALA A 249 2.36 -11.33 0.48
N ASP A 250 3.38 -11.86 1.16
CA ASP A 250 3.54 -11.69 2.61
C ASP A 250 3.78 -10.23 3.00
N ALA A 251 4.59 -9.52 2.24
CA ALA A 251 4.81 -8.09 2.43
C ALA A 251 3.52 -7.29 2.21
N ALA A 252 2.78 -7.59 1.14
CA ALA A 252 1.48 -6.95 0.86
C ALA A 252 0.45 -7.20 1.97
N ARG A 253 0.39 -8.44 2.51
CA ARG A 253 -0.50 -8.75 3.64
C ARG A 253 -0.13 -7.98 4.90
N ARG A 254 1.15 -7.84 5.23
CA ARG A 254 1.61 -7.04 6.38
C ARG A 254 1.20 -5.57 6.21
N ARG A 255 1.41 -5.01 5.01
CA ARG A 255 1.03 -3.63 4.69
C ARG A 255 -0.48 -3.42 4.81
N ALA A 256 -1.29 -4.34 4.29
CA ALA A 256 -2.74 -4.29 4.42
C ALA A 256 -3.20 -4.37 5.90
N GLN A 257 -2.52 -5.17 6.73
CA GLN A 257 -2.81 -5.22 8.16
C GLN A 257 -2.43 -3.91 8.88
N GLU A 258 -1.33 -3.28 8.51
CA GLU A 258 -0.96 -1.96 9.03
C GLU A 258 -2.00 -0.91 8.63
N ALA A 259 -2.42 -0.89 7.37
CA ALA A 259 -3.49 0.01 6.89
C ALA A 259 -4.82 -0.23 7.64
N ALA A 260 -5.18 -1.48 7.90
CA ALA A 260 -6.37 -1.80 8.68
C ALA A 260 -6.30 -1.27 10.12
N ARG A 261 -5.12 -1.28 10.75
CA ARG A 261 -4.93 -0.67 12.09
C ARG A 261 -5.14 0.84 12.04
N LEU A 262 -4.65 1.53 10.99
CA LEU A 262 -4.89 2.97 10.84
C LEU A 262 -6.38 3.30 10.72
N VAL A 263 -7.17 2.44 10.05
CA VAL A 263 -8.63 2.58 10.00
C VAL A 263 -9.23 2.51 11.40
N VAL A 264 -8.78 1.56 12.22
CA VAL A 264 -9.25 1.41 13.62
C VAL A 264 -8.85 2.63 14.46
N ASP A 265 -7.63 3.16 14.29
CA ASP A 265 -7.18 4.37 15.00
C ASP A 265 -8.07 5.58 14.65
N VAL A 266 -8.39 5.78 13.37
CA VAL A 266 -9.29 6.87 12.92
C VAL A 266 -10.70 6.68 13.48
N GLN A 267 -11.23 5.46 13.45
CA GLN A 267 -12.55 5.15 14.00
C GLN A 267 -12.60 5.37 15.52
N GLY A 268 -11.55 4.98 16.23
CA GLY A 268 -11.44 5.22 17.68
C GLY A 268 -11.41 6.71 18.01
N ALA A 269 -10.62 7.49 17.28
CA ALA A 269 -10.57 8.94 17.44
C ALA A 269 -11.92 9.62 17.13
N ALA A 270 -12.62 9.18 16.07
CA ALA A 270 -13.96 9.67 15.75
C ALA A 270 -15.00 9.32 16.82
N ALA A 271 -14.92 8.12 17.41
CA ALA A 271 -15.79 7.71 18.50
C ALA A 271 -15.58 8.56 19.77
N LEU A 272 -14.31 8.85 20.12
CA LEU A 272 -13.98 9.75 21.23
C LEU A 272 -14.52 11.16 21.01
N LEU A 273 -14.39 11.67 19.81
CA LEU A 273 -14.92 13.01 19.47
C LEU A 273 -16.44 13.04 19.53
N LEU A 274 -17.12 11.99 19.07
CA LEU A 274 -18.57 11.85 19.17
C LEU A 274 -19.04 11.79 20.61
N GLU A 275 -18.36 10.99 21.45
CA GLU A 275 -18.67 10.91 22.89
C GLU A 275 -18.53 12.26 23.58
N ALA A 276 -17.43 12.98 23.31
CA ALA A 276 -17.18 14.31 23.84
C ALA A 276 -18.20 15.35 23.39
N SER A 277 -18.74 15.18 22.16
CA SER A 277 -19.79 16.06 21.61
C SER A 277 -21.19 15.76 22.16
N GLY A 278 -21.34 14.86 23.13
CA GLY A 278 -22.61 14.55 23.80
C GLY A 278 -23.40 13.41 23.19
N GLY A 279 -22.88 12.67 22.22
CA GLY A 279 -23.37 11.38 21.72
C GLY A 279 -24.77 11.28 21.11
N ASP A 280 -25.64 12.23 21.42
CA ASP A 280 -27.06 12.25 21.04
C ASP A 280 -27.44 13.43 20.10
N GLY A 281 -26.47 14.08 19.51
CA GLY A 281 -26.68 15.22 18.62
C GLY A 281 -27.16 16.50 19.32
N ARG A 282 -27.15 16.52 20.65
CA ARG A 282 -27.44 17.73 21.44
C ARG A 282 -26.17 18.52 21.72
N ALA A 283 -25.41 18.84 20.68
CA ALA A 283 -24.36 19.85 20.81
C ALA A 283 -25.03 21.19 21.06
N ALA A 284 -24.96 21.62 22.29
CA ALA A 284 -25.33 23.00 22.63
C ALA A 284 -24.33 23.96 21.96
N HIS A 285 -24.86 24.81 21.09
CA HIS A 285 -24.38 26.16 20.80
C HIS A 285 -22.99 26.30 20.16
N ALA A 286 -22.94 26.40 18.86
CA ALA A 286 -22.36 27.56 18.16
C ALA A 286 -22.00 27.21 16.70
N GLY A 287 -22.43 28.01 15.79
CA GLY A 287 -21.84 28.42 14.51
C GLY A 287 -21.70 27.38 13.37
N ALA A 288 -21.28 26.16 13.65
CA ALA A 288 -21.41 25.04 12.74
C ALA A 288 -22.73 24.34 13.03
N SER A 289 -23.53 23.98 12.04
CA SER A 289 -24.76 23.27 12.30
C SER A 289 -24.44 21.94 12.95
N ALA A 290 -25.18 21.55 14.01
CA ALA A 290 -25.02 20.23 14.63
C ALA A 290 -25.11 19.09 13.58
N ASP A 291 -25.82 19.34 12.49
CA ASP A 291 -25.97 18.45 11.35
C ASP A 291 -24.66 18.26 10.56
N GLU A 292 -23.88 19.32 10.32
CA GLU A 292 -22.59 19.22 9.61
C GLU A 292 -21.56 18.44 10.44
N LEU A 293 -21.52 18.64 11.75
CA LEU A 293 -20.64 17.88 12.64
C LEU A 293 -21.09 16.42 12.74
N ALA A 294 -22.40 16.16 12.87
CA ALA A 294 -22.95 14.82 12.91
C ALA A 294 -22.70 14.07 11.60
N ASP A 295 -22.84 14.74 10.45
CA ASP A 295 -22.57 14.15 9.14
C ASP A 295 -21.07 13.84 8.96
N ALA A 296 -20.17 14.76 9.34
CA ALA A 296 -18.74 14.54 9.28
C ALA A 296 -18.28 13.39 10.19
N LEU A 297 -18.80 13.32 11.41
CA LEU A 297 -18.52 12.23 12.36
C LEU A 297 -19.11 10.89 11.87
N ALA A 298 -20.31 10.90 11.33
CA ALA A 298 -20.95 9.73 10.76
C ALA A 298 -20.16 9.20 9.54
N GLU A 299 -19.63 10.09 8.71
CA GLU A 299 -18.78 9.73 7.58
C GLU A 299 -17.43 9.18 8.06
N ALA A 300 -16.77 9.85 9.00
CA ALA A 300 -15.51 9.37 9.59
C ALA A 300 -15.64 8.00 10.25
N ALA A 301 -16.75 7.74 10.95
CA ALA A 301 -17.07 6.45 11.54
C ALA A 301 -17.50 5.38 10.51
N GLY A 302 -17.75 5.76 9.25
CA GLY A 302 -18.26 4.86 8.22
C GLY A 302 -19.74 4.53 8.35
N ALA A 303 -20.51 5.36 9.07
CA ALA A 303 -21.93 5.14 9.31
C ALA A 303 -22.76 5.14 8.01
N SER A 304 -22.35 5.89 6.98
CA SER A 304 -22.95 5.87 5.64
C SER A 304 -22.98 4.47 5.05
N THR A 305 -21.91 3.70 5.23
CA THR A 305 -21.82 2.30 4.77
C THR A 305 -22.81 1.39 5.51
N VAL A 306 -23.00 1.64 6.81
CA VAL A 306 -23.97 0.88 7.63
C VAL A 306 -25.40 1.25 7.27
N VAL A 307 -25.68 2.54 7.11
CA VAL A 307 -27.00 3.04 6.69
C VAL A 307 -27.40 2.50 5.34
N ASP A 308 -26.48 2.50 4.36
CA ASP A 308 -26.74 1.95 3.02
C ASP A 308 -27.00 0.44 3.07
N ALA A 309 -26.26 -0.30 3.88
CA ALA A 309 -26.47 -1.74 4.07
C ALA A 309 -27.83 -2.03 4.73
N VAL A 310 -28.20 -1.27 5.75
CA VAL A 310 -29.52 -1.39 6.42
C VAL A 310 -30.64 -0.98 5.47
N ALA A 311 -30.49 0.12 4.72
CA ALA A 311 -31.48 0.55 3.74
C ALA A 311 -31.67 -0.47 2.60
N ALA A 312 -30.58 -1.09 2.13
CA ALA A 312 -30.63 -2.15 1.14
C ALA A 312 -31.33 -3.40 1.68
N SER A 313 -31.03 -3.78 2.93
CA SER A 313 -31.69 -4.90 3.63
C SER A 313 -33.19 -4.64 3.82
N THR A 314 -33.55 -3.42 4.28
CA THR A 314 -34.95 -3.04 4.50
C THR A 314 -35.74 -3.01 3.18
N ARG A 315 -35.19 -2.43 2.11
CA ARG A 315 -35.81 -2.46 0.77
C ARG A 315 -36.03 -3.88 0.27
N ARG A 316 -35.06 -4.77 0.53
CA ARG A 316 -35.18 -6.19 0.18
C ARG A 316 -36.29 -6.87 0.98
N GLN A 317 -36.39 -6.62 2.29
CA GLN A 317 -37.45 -7.16 3.12
C GLN A 317 -38.83 -6.64 2.71
N VAL A 318 -38.95 -5.34 2.40
CA VAL A 318 -40.20 -4.75 1.89
C VAL A 318 -40.56 -5.36 0.53
N HIS A 319 -39.60 -5.57 -0.37
CA HIS A 319 -39.85 -6.21 -1.69
C HIS A 319 -40.29 -7.67 -1.51
N LEU A 320 -39.71 -8.40 -0.57
CA LEU A 320 -40.12 -9.76 -0.25
C LEU A 320 -41.51 -9.83 0.42
N ALA A 321 -41.87 -8.84 1.23
CA ALA A 321 -43.16 -8.79 1.94
C ALA A 321 -44.30 -8.24 1.06
N ALA A 322 -44.01 -7.26 0.19
CA ALA A 322 -45.03 -6.55 -0.64
C ALA A 322 -45.07 -7.01 -2.10
N GLY A 323 -44.17 -7.89 -2.52
CA GLY A 323 -44.10 -8.37 -3.91
C GLY A 323 -45.25 -9.29 -4.33
N TRP A 324 -45.66 -9.19 -5.57
CA TRP A 324 -46.69 -10.04 -6.17
C TRP A 324 -46.31 -11.54 -6.01
N PRO A 325 -47.27 -12.47 -5.80
CA PRO A 325 -46.96 -13.87 -5.47
C PRO A 325 -46.01 -14.58 -6.43
N VAL A 326 -46.03 -14.23 -7.74
CA VAL A 326 -45.19 -14.83 -8.78
C VAL A 326 -43.76 -14.31 -8.74
N THR A 327 -43.54 -13.06 -8.38
CA THR A 327 -42.19 -12.45 -8.28
C THR A 327 -41.48 -12.83 -6.96
N ARG A 328 -42.26 -13.18 -5.94
CA ARG A 328 -41.74 -13.62 -4.63
C ARG A 328 -41.07 -14.99 -4.71
N TRP A 329 -41.55 -15.88 -5.57
CA TRP A 329 -40.96 -17.20 -5.77
C TRP A 329 -39.61 -17.13 -6.49
N LEU A 330 -39.46 -16.24 -7.49
CA LEU A 330 -38.20 -16.04 -8.23
C LEU A 330 -37.11 -15.36 -7.41
N ALA A 331 -37.45 -14.54 -6.42
CA ALA A 331 -36.48 -13.85 -5.55
C ALA A 331 -35.76 -14.79 -4.56
N GLY A 332 -36.36 -15.97 -4.25
CA GLY A 332 -35.75 -16.98 -3.39
C GLY A 332 -34.57 -17.75 -4.02
N PHE A 333 -34.31 -17.60 -5.32
CA PHE A 333 -33.23 -18.27 -6.05
C PHE A 333 -31.96 -17.39 -6.25
N ARG A 334 -31.96 -16.14 -5.81
CA ARG A 334 -30.75 -15.30 -5.85
C ARG A 334 -30.00 -15.44 -4.53
N ALA A 335 -28.82 -16.07 -4.60
CA ALA A 335 -27.90 -16.16 -3.49
C ALA A 335 -27.59 -14.78 -2.92
N ASP A 336 -27.45 -14.70 -1.60
CA ASP A 336 -26.98 -13.53 -0.88
C ASP A 336 -25.57 -13.14 -1.36
N PRO A 337 -25.29 -11.85 -1.61
CA PRO A 337 -23.95 -11.39 -1.91
C PRO A 337 -23.04 -11.47 -0.69
#